data_4063de2b5df453fc5e20798d0e70fa30
#
_entry.id   4063de2b5df453fc5e20798d0e70fa30
#
_cell.length_a   1.000
_cell.length_b   1.000
_cell.length_c   1.000
_cell.angle_alpha   90.00
_cell.angle_beta   90.00
_cell.angle_gamma   90.00
#
_symmetry.space_group_name_H-M   'P 1'
#
loop_
_entity.id
_entity.type
_entity.pdbx_description
1 polymer ?
#
loop_
_entity_poly.entity_id
_entity_poly.type
_entity_poly.pdbx_seq_one_letter_code
_entity_poly.pdbx_strand_id
1 'polypeptide(L)'
;MAIIYLDTSALGRVLLGEPDAPAVLRDIGAFEQRVSSRLMRVELRRLALRQGRLADADRLLAGIALIPVDEDLLAAAETVPPTTVGTLDAIHLATALRLSHSGRLDAVMTYDSRLADGAQRHDLPVLAPE
;
A
#
# COMPACT_ATOMS: atom_id res chain seq x y z
N MET A 1 9.20 -12.04 11.98
CA MET A 1 8.05 -11.13 12.11
C MET A 1 7.51 -10.81 10.73
N ALA A 2 6.22 -11.03 10.51
CA ALA A 2 5.63 -10.84 9.18
C ALA A 2 5.10 -9.41 9.02
N ILE A 3 5.58 -8.72 7.98
CA ILE A 3 5.20 -7.33 7.67
C ILE A 3 4.65 -7.27 6.26
N ILE A 4 3.47 -6.66 6.11
CA ILE A 4 2.84 -6.40 4.82
C ILE A 4 2.80 -4.91 4.53
N TYR A 5 3.15 -4.54 3.29
CA TYR A 5 2.95 -3.19 2.77
C TYR A 5 1.60 -3.12 2.06
N LEU A 6 0.80 -2.12 2.40
CA LEU A 6 -0.51 -1.92 1.80
C LEU A 6 -0.49 -0.71 0.87
N ASP A 7 -0.84 -0.93 -0.39
CA ASP A 7 -1.20 0.15 -1.29
C ASP A 7 -2.63 0.62 -0.99
N THR A 8 -2.94 1.84 -1.36
CA THR A 8 -4.26 2.45 -1.13
C THR A 8 -5.40 1.60 -1.69
N SER A 9 -5.19 0.93 -2.83
CA SER A 9 -6.22 0.09 -3.45
C SER A 9 -6.70 -1.04 -2.54
N ALA A 10 -5.81 -1.57 -1.69
CA ALA A 10 -6.17 -2.64 -0.75
C ALA A 10 -7.19 -2.15 0.29
N LEU A 11 -6.89 -1.06 0.99
CA LEU A 11 -7.83 -0.50 1.98
C LEU A 11 -9.04 0.16 1.32
N GLY A 12 -8.88 0.64 0.09
CA GLY A 12 -10.01 1.17 -0.69
C GLY A 12 -11.09 0.13 -0.91
N ARG A 13 -10.74 -1.15 -1.12
CA ARG A 13 -11.71 -2.24 -1.23
C ARG A 13 -12.54 -2.37 0.03
N VAL A 14 -11.89 -2.28 1.19
CA VAL A 14 -12.58 -2.35 2.48
C VAL A 14 -13.46 -1.13 2.70
N LEU A 15 -12.94 0.05 2.45
CA LEU A 15 -13.67 1.31 2.63
C LEU A 15 -14.95 1.33 1.80
N LEU A 16 -14.87 0.88 0.54
CA LEU A 16 -16.01 0.91 -0.39
C LEU A 16 -16.92 -0.31 -0.25
N GLY A 17 -16.61 -1.27 0.60
CA GLY A 17 -17.41 -2.47 0.80
C GLY A 17 -17.45 -3.38 -0.42
N GLU A 18 -16.34 -3.47 -1.16
CA GLU A 18 -16.25 -4.35 -2.33
C GLU A 18 -16.38 -5.82 -1.93
N PRO A 19 -16.77 -6.72 -2.87
CA PRO A 19 -16.96 -8.13 -2.55
C PRO A 19 -15.74 -8.82 -1.97
N ASP A 20 -14.53 -8.37 -2.31
CA ASP A 20 -13.28 -8.93 -1.81
C ASP A 20 -12.83 -8.33 -0.46
N ALA A 21 -13.57 -7.37 0.09
CA ALA A 21 -13.22 -6.75 1.38
C ALA A 21 -12.99 -7.76 2.51
N PRO A 22 -13.84 -8.79 2.71
CA PRO A 22 -13.57 -9.79 3.75
C PRO A 22 -12.25 -10.54 3.54
N ALA A 23 -11.88 -10.84 2.30
CA ALA A 23 -10.62 -11.50 1.98
C ALA A 23 -9.42 -10.59 2.30
N VAL A 24 -9.53 -9.29 2.01
CA VAL A 24 -8.50 -8.30 2.36
C VAL A 24 -8.29 -8.28 3.88
N LEU A 25 -9.36 -8.14 4.65
CA LEU A 25 -9.27 -8.08 6.12
C LEU A 25 -8.67 -9.36 6.70
N ARG A 26 -9.07 -10.51 6.16
CA ARG A 26 -8.52 -11.80 6.59
C ARG A 26 -7.01 -11.88 6.36
N ASP A 27 -6.57 -11.51 5.16
CA ASP A 27 -5.16 -11.67 4.78
C ASP A 27 -4.28 -10.66 5.51
N ILE A 28 -4.69 -9.40 5.65
CA ILE A 28 -3.89 -8.44 6.42
C ILE A 28 -3.83 -8.79 7.91
N GLY A 29 -4.86 -9.45 8.42
CA GLY A 29 -4.89 -9.90 9.82
C GLY A 29 -3.89 -11.02 10.12
N ALA A 30 -3.38 -11.71 9.09
CA ALA A 30 -2.36 -12.74 9.23
C ALA A 30 -0.95 -12.18 9.43
N PHE A 31 -0.75 -10.88 9.22
CA PHE A 31 0.55 -10.22 9.39
C PHE A 31 0.62 -9.50 10.73
N GLU A 32 1.79 -9.53 11.35
CA GLU A 32 2.00 -8.87 12.65
C GLU A 32 2.00 -7.35 12.53
N GLN A 33 2.56 -6.83 11.43
CA GLN A 33 2.60 -5.40 11.16
C GLN A 33 2.08 -5.08 9.77
N ARG A 34 1.31 -4.01 9.72
CA ARG A 34 0.75 -3.45 8.49
C ARG A 34 1.32 -2.07 8.32
N VAL A 35 1.98 -1.85 7.22
CA VAL A 35 2.68 -0.59 6.94
C VAL A 35 2.24 -0.03 5.59
N SER A 36 2.35 1.26 5.43
CA SER A 36 2.17 1.93 4.15
C SER A 36 2.94 3.24 4.12
N SER A 37 2.82 3.96 3.02
CA SER A 37 3.33 5.32 2.89
C SER A 37 2.38 6.31 3.57
N ARG A 38 2.92 7.40 4.12
CA ARG A 38 2.11 8.54 4.55
C ARG A 38 1.20 9.03 3.41
N LEU A 39 1.63 8.84 2.15
CA LEU A 39 0.82 9.14 0.97
C LEU A 39 -0.53 8.40 1.00
N MET A 40 -0.55 7.15 1.43
CA MET A 40 -1.78 6.35 1.48
C MET A 40 -2.84 7.01 2.36
N ARG A 41 -2.45 7.66 3.45
CA ARG A 41 -3.40 8.39 4.30
C ARG A 41 -4.11 9.50 3.52
N VAL A 42 -3.36 10.26 2.73
CA VAL A 42 -3.95 11.30 1.88
C VAL A 42 -4.92 10.68 0.87
N GLU A 43 -4.47 9.65 0.17
CA GLU A 43 -5.26 9.01 -0.87
C GLU A 43 -6.55 8.39 -0.32
N LEU A 44 -6.44 7.65 0.78
CA LEU A 44 -7.60 6.97 1.38
C LEU A 44 -8.59 7.99 1.96
N ARG A 45 -8.10 9.03 2.63
CA ARG A 45 -8.97 10.07 3.18
C ARG A 45 -9.64 10.89 2.07
N ARG A 46 -8.95 11.15 0.95
CA ARG A 46 -9.55 11.81 -0.21
C ARG A 46 -10.67 10.95 -0.81
N LEU A 47 -10.45 9.64 -0.92
CA LEU A 47 -11.48 8.71 -1.37
C LEU A 47 -12.68 8.73 -0.40
N ALA A 48 -12.41 8.63 0.89
CA ALA A 48 -13.45 8.62 1.93
C ALA A 48 -14.24 9.94 1.96
N LEU A 49 -13.56 11.06 1.75
CA LEU A 49 -14.21 12.38 1.72
C LEU A 49 -15.27 12.43 0.61
N ARG A 50 -14.93 11.91 -0.58
CA ARG A 50 -15.87 11.86 -1.70
C ARG A 50 -17.07 10.96 -1.43
N GLN A 51 -16.91 9.96 -0.55
CA GLN A 51 -17.95 9.00 -0.20
C GLN A 51 -18.68 9.34 1.11
N GLY A 52 -18.30 10.44 1.78
CA GLY A 52 -18.86 10.77 3.09
C GLY A 52 -18.48 9.79 4.20
N ARG A 53 -17.28 9.18 4.13
CA ARG A 53 -16.86 8.09 5.02
C ARG A 53 -15.51 8.34 5.72
N LEU A 54 -15.22 9.59 6.06
CA LEU A 54 -13.94 9.92 6.71
C LEU A 54 -13.71 9.15 8.01
N ALA A 55 -14.74 8.97 8.81
CA ALA A 55 -14.60 8.23 10.08
C ALA A 55 -14.21 6.77 9.83
N ASP A 56 -14.75 6.15 8.77
CA ASP A 56 -14.39 4.78 8.40
C ASP A 56 -12.93 4.69 7.97
N ALA A 57 -12.45 5.65 7.17
CA ALA A 57 -11.05 5.71 6.77
C ALA A 57 -10.14 5.84 7.99
N ASP A 58 -10.49 6.70 8.95
CA ASP A 58 -9.68 6.90 10.15
C ASP A 58 -9.59 5.63 10.99
N ARG A 59 -10.67 4.85 11.07
CA ARG A 59 -10.66 3.56 11.76
C ARG A 59 -9.71 2.56 11.06
N LEU A 60 -9.74 2.50 9.73
CA LEU A 60 -8.84 1.62 8.97
C LEU A 60 -7.38 2.04 9.15
N LEU A 61 -7.11 3.33 9.13
CA LEU A 61 -5.75 3.87 9.25
C LEU A 61 -5.15 3.68 10.64
N ALA A 62 -5.98 3.56 11.67
CA ALA A 62 -5.50 3.44 13.05
C ALA A 62 -4.59 2.24 13.27
N GLY A 63 -4.77 1.16 12.49
CA GLY A 63 -3.95 -0.05 12.58
C GLY A 63 -2.74 -0.08 11.65
N ILE A 64 -2.44 1.01 10.95
CA ILE A 64 -1.41 1.06 9.91
C ILE A 64 -0.26 1.96 10.34
N ALA A 65 0.97 1.45 10.31
CA ALA A 65 2.16 2.26 10.50
C ALA A 65 2.46 3.00 9.18
N LEU A 66 2.59 4.31 9.24
CA LEU A 66 2.80 5.14 8.05
C LEU A 66 4.25 5.62 8.00
N ILE A 67 4.90 5.37 6.86
CA ILE A 67 6.28 5.77 6.61
C ILE A 67 6.26 7.18 6.00
N PRO A 68 6.99 8.14 6.57
CA PRO A 68 7.04 9.49 6.02
C PRO A 68 7.57 9.50 4.59
N VAL A 69 7.02 10.39 3.78
CA VAL A 69 7.51 10.64 2.41
C VAL A 69 8.57 11.75 2.51
N ASP A 70 9.82 11.34 2.68
CA ASP A 70 10.94 12.27 2.80
C ASP A 70 11.60 12.54 1.44
N GLU A 71 12.57 13.45 1.42
CA GLU A 71 13.23 13.86 0.19
C GLU A 71 13.98 12.69 -0.47
N ASP A 72 14.64 11.86 0.31
CA ASP A 72 15.38 10.70 -0.23
C ASP A 72 14.43 9.72 -0.90
N LEU A 73 13.27 9.49 -0.31
CA LEU A 73 12.26 8.61 -0.88
C LEU A 73 11.67 9.19 -2.17
N LEU A 74 11.39 10.48 -2.20
CA LEU A 74 10.92 11.15 -3.41
C LEU A 74 11.95 11.08 -4.53
N ALA A 75 13.22 11.30 -4.20
CA ALA A 75 14.30 11.18 -5.19
C ALA A 75 14.38 9.75 -5.75
N ALA A 76 14.26 8.73 -4.90
CA ALA A 76 14.24 7.34 -5.35
C ALA A 76 13.05 7.06 -6.26
N ALA A 77 11.89 7.62 -5.96
CA ALA A 77 10.69 7.42 -6.78
C ALA A 77 10.82 8.01 -8.18
N GLU A 78 11.65 9.05 -8.36
CA GLU A 78 11.83 9.70 -9.67
C GLU A 78 12.35 8.77 -10.75
N THR A 79 13.11 7.74 -10.36
CA THR A 79 13.79 6.87 -11.32
C THR A 79 13.57 5.38 -11.06
N VAL A 80 12.71 5.01 -10.12
CA VAL A 80 12.48 3.58 -9.83
C VAL A 80 11.86 2.87 -11.04
N PRO A 81 12.47 1.78 -11.53
CA PRO A 81 11.87 1.03 -12.62
C PRO A 81 10.73 0.13 -12.13
N PRO A 82 9.82 -0.30 -13.03
CA PRO A 82 9.77 0.01 -14.46
C PRO A 82 9.11 1.35 -14.74
N THR A 83 9.34 1.90 -15.94
CA THR A 83 8.79 3.21 -16.34
C THR A 83 7.26 3.22 -16.48
N THR A 84 6.65 2.04 -16.50
CA THR A 84 5.19 1.89 -16.61
C THR A 84 4.45 2.20 -15.31
N VAL A 85 5.16 2.27 -14.19
CA VAL A 85 4.58 2.63 -12.88
C VAL A 85 4.32 4.15 -12.86
N GLY A 86 3.09 4.54 -12.53
CA GLY A 86 2.73 5.95 -12.44
C GLY A 86 3.36 6.64 -11.23
N THR A 87 3.27 7.98 -11.20
CA THR A 87 3.98 8.80 -10.19
C THR A 87 3.64 8.42 -8.76
N LEU A 88 2.35 8.31 -8.42
CA LEU A 88 1.95 7.98 -7.05
C LEU A 88 2.33 6.55 -6.70
N ASP A 89 2.19 5.62 -7.64
CA ASP A 89 2.58 4.23 -7.44
C ASP A 89 4.10 4.09 -7.33
N ALA A 90 4.86 4.95 -8.00
CA ALA A 90 6.33 4.98 -7.85
C ALA A 90 6.73 5.35 -6.41
N ILE A 91 5.98 6.25 -5.78
CA ILE A 91 6.21 6.57 -4.35
C ILE A 91 5.91 5.37 -3.47
N HIS A 92 4.81 4.65 -3.72
CA HIS A 92 4.50 3.41 -3.02
C HIS A 92 5.59 2.36 -3.24
N LEU A 93 6.01 2.17 -4.48
CA LEU A 93 7.04 1.19 -4.82
C LEU A 93 8.37 1.51 -4.15
N ALA A 94 8.81 2.77 -4.19
CA ALA A 94 10.03 3.20 -3.52
C ALA A 94 9.96 2.97 -2.01
N THR A 95 8.80 3.21 -1.40
CA THR A 95 8.58 2.99 0.03
C THR A 95 8.68 1.50 0.37
N ALA A 96 8.03 0.64 -0.42
CA ALA A 96 8.09 -0.80 -0.23
C ALA A 96 9.51 -1.34 -0.41
N LEU A 97 10.24 -0.84 -1.40
CA LEU A 97 11.63 -1.24 -1.64
C LEU A 97 12.55 -0.83 -0.49
N ARG A 98 12.37 0.35 0.09
CA ARG A 98 13.14 0.77 1.27
C ARG A 98 12.96 -0.24 2.42
N LEU A 99 11.72 -0.67 2.67
CA LEU A 99 11.42 -1.68 3.68
C LEU A 99 12.04 -3.03 3.32
N SER A 100 11.94 -3.44 2.08
CA SER A 100 12.49 -4.70 1.60
C SER A 100 14.00 -4.74 1.76
N HIS A 101 14.69 -3.65 1.42
CA HIS A 101 16.14 -3.56 1.56
C HIS A 101 16.61 -3.64 3.01
N SER A 102 15.76 -3.26 3.96
CA SER A 102 16.05 -3.43 5.39
C SER A 102 15.72 -4.84 5.89
N GLY A 103 15.27 -5.74 5.00
CA GLY A 103 14.93 -7.13 5.34
C GLY A 103 13.61 -7.28 6.09
N ARG A 104 12.74 -6.27 6.06
CA ARG A 104 11.54 -6.23 6.89
C ARG A 104 10.23 -6.49 6.15
N LEU A 105 10.25 -6.60 4.84
CA LEU A 105 9.02 -6.71 4.06
C LEU A 105 8.79 -8.13 3.58
N ASP A 106 7.60 -8.68 3.84
CA ASP A 106 7.22 -10.03 3.44
C ASP A 106 6.30 -10.05 2.22
N ALA A 107 5.45 -9.03 2.06
CA ALA A 107 4.54 -8.96 0.92
C ALA A 107 4.05 -7.53 0.68
N VAL A 108 3.58 -7.29 -0.54
CA VAL A 108 2.88 -6.06 -0.95
C VAL A 108 1.46 -6.46 -1.33
N MET A 109 0.47 -5.78 -0.79
CA MET A 109 -0.93 -5.99 -1.19
C MET A 109 -1.38 -4.83 -2.06
N THR A 110 -1.76 -5.11 -3.29
CA THR A 110 -2.27 -4.13 -4.24
C THR A 110 -3.22 -4.77 -5.24
N TYR A 111 -4.21 -3.99 -5.68
CA TYR A 111 -5.10 -4.34 -6.79
C TYR A 111 -4.75 -3.56 -8.06
N ASP A 112 -3.74 -2.70 -8.02
CA ASP A 112 -3.25 -2.00 -9.19
C ASP A 112 -2.28 -2.89 -9.97
N SER A 113 -2.64 -3.22 -11.22
CA SER A 113 -1.85 -4.15 -12.02
C SER A 113 -0.46 -3.64 -12.37
N ARG A 114 -0.30 -2.33 -12.54
CA ARG A 114 1.00 -1.74 -12.87
C ARG A 114 1.92 -1.74 -11.66
N LEU A 115 1.38 -1.42 -10.48
CA LEU A 115 2.16 -1.51 -9.24
C LEU A 115 2.51 -2.95 -8.92
N ALA A 116 1.57 -3.89 -9.10
CA ALA A 116 1.83 -5.32 -8.91
C ALA A 116 2.96 -5.81 -9.81
N ASP A 117 2.93 -5.47 -11.10
CA ASP A 117 3.99 -5.83 -12.04
C ASP A 117 5.33 -5.21 -11.61
N GLY A 118 5.32 -3.94 -11.21
CA GLY A 118 6.52 -3.26 -10.73
C GLY A 118 7.12 -3.93 -9.50
N ALA A 119 6.29 -4.27 -8.53
CA ALA A 119 6.74 -4.95 -7.31
C ALA A 119 7.33 -6.32 -7.63
N GLN A 120 6.67 -7.10 -8.51
CA GLN A 120 7.16 -8.42 -8.91
C GLN A 120 8.51 -8.36 -9.63
N ARG A 121 8.74 -7.32 -10.43
CA ARG A 121 10.04 -7.12 -11.10
C ARG A 121 11.17 -6.84 -10.12
N HIS A 122 10.85 -6.42 -8.92
CA HIS A 122 11.81 -6.24 -7.82
C HIS A 122 11.80 -7.42 -6.84
N ASP A 123 11.23 -8.56 -7.25
CA ASP A 123 11.15 -9.79 -6.45
C ASP A 123 10.34 -9.64 -5.16
N LEU A 124 9.39 -8.70 -5.13
CA LEU A 124 8.48 -8.56 -3.99
C LEU A 124 7.25 -9.45 -4.19
N PRO A 125 6.89 -10.30 -3.21
CA PRO A 125 5.64 -11.06 -3.28
C PRO A 125 4.45 -10.11 -3.29
N VAL A 126 3.47 -10.38 -4.15
CA VAL A 126 2.26 -9.55 -4.30
C VAL A 126 1.04 -10.37 -3.94
N LEU A 127 0.16 -9.77 -3.12
CA LEU A 127 -1.12 -10.33 -2.74
C LEU A 127 -2.25 -9.45 -3.28
N ALA A 128 -3.27 -10.09 -3.85
CA ALA A 128 -4.51 -9.46 -4.27
C ALA A 128 -5.66 -10.42 -3.95
N PRO A 129 -6.02 -10.54 -2.66
CA PRO A 129 -6.99 -11.56 -2.23
C PRO A 129 -8.39 -11.33 -2.80
N GLU A 130 -9.10 -12.44 -3.03
CA GLU A 130 -10.47 -12.45 -3.56
C GLU A 130 -11.44 -13.14 -2.59
#